data_f9ca05b5ab679541a7a74615dc838349
#
_entry.id   f9ca05b5ab679541a7a74615dc838349
#
_cell.length_a   1.000
_cell.length_b   1.000
_cell.length_c   1.000
_cell.angle_alpha   90.00
_cell.angle_beta   90.00
_cell.angle_gamma   90.00
#
_symmetry.space_group_name_H-M   'P 1'
#
loop_
_entity.id
_entity.type
_entity.pdbx_description
1 polymer ?
#
loop_
_entity_poly.entity_id
_entity_poly.type
_entity_poly.pdbx_seq_one_letter_code
_entity_poly.pdbx_strand_id
1 'polypeptide(L)'
;AIVWAEDGSGQLLDTLEFTGLGWYRSPNLTGVAGQTYVIRATHASLPAVSGSAKIPAIPAEGVVDSVTAFDGTSGGPGMGGMPYVEYSFEIIDDGETGYYQIEGYERLRGTFTIPEYRLLIETDDPLVNGSGFGQDKWQQRIDISNEFFLGSTHTMTLRVYQWDQQGMEILFKLKKVDEATFFYERSLDQYQNANGNPFTQPVSVYSNVQNGLGVVAGTSYRWILP
;
A
#
# COMPACT_ATOMS: atom_id res chain seq x y z
N ALA A 1 2.46 22.49 -17.84
CA ALA A 1 1.90 21.30 -18.50
C ALA A 1 0.37 21.35 -18.44
N ILE A 2 -0.28 20.66 -19.37
CA ILE A 2 -1.72 20.38 -19.31
C ILE A 2 -1.81 18.89 -18.96
N VAL A 3 -2.62 18.58 -17.93
CA VAL A 3 -2.81 17.20 -17.44
C VAL A 3 -4.32 16.92 -17.44
N TRP A 4 -4.71 15.74 -17.94
CA TRP A 4 -6.12 15.35 -17.96
C TRP A 4 -6.28 13.85 -17.74
N ALA A 5 -7.50 13.45 -17.38
CA ALA A 5 -7.92 12.09 -17.20
C ALA A 5 -8.96 11.69 -18.25
N GLU A 6 -8.81 10.50 -18.80
CA GLU A 6 -9.75 9.83 -19.71
C GLU A 6 -10.21 8.52 -19.09
N ASP A 7 -11.36 8.02 -19.51
CA ASP A 7 -11.77 6.64 -19.22
C ASP A 7 -11.02 5.63 -20.12
N GLY A 8 -11.27 4.33 -19.91
CA GLY A 8 -10.66 3.26 -20.71
C GLY A 8 -11.04 3.27 -22.20
N SER A 9 -12.07 4.03 -22.61
CA SER A 9 -12.48 4.22 -24.01
C SER A 9 -11.82 5.44 -24.66
N GLY A 10 -11.12 6.27 -23.88
CA GLY A 10 -10.51 7.52 -24.36
C GLY A 10 -11.43 8.73 -24.27
N GLN A 11 -12.57 8.63 -23.60
CA GLN A 11 -13.42 9.77 -23.34
C GLN A 11 -12.83 10.65 -22.24
N LEU A 12 -12.70 11.96 -22.49
CA LEU A 12 -12.25 12.94 -21.50
C LEU A 12 -13.22 12.96 -20.31
N LEU A 13 -12.66 12.75 -19.12
CA LEU A 13 -13.38 12.81 -17.85
C LEU A 13 -13.20 14.16 -17.16
N ASP A 14 -11.95 14.62 -17.07
CA ASP A 14 -11.62 15.88 -16.43
C ASP A 14 -10.24 16.40 -16.84
N THR A 15 -10.05 17.71 -16.72
CA THR A 15 -8.72 18.34 -16.83
C THR A 15 -8.27 18.74 -15.44
N LEU A 16 -7.08 18.27 -15.04
CA LEU A 16 -6.55 18.47 -13.70
C LEU A 16 -6.03 19.89 -13.52
N GLU A 17 -6.36 20.50 -12.41
CA GLU A 17 -5.90 21.82 -12.01
C GLU A 17 -4.52 21.75 -11.35
N PHE A 18 -3.62 22.65 -11.75
CA PHE A 18 -2.33 22.80 -11.12
C PHE A 18 -2.47 23.47 -9.74
N THR A 19 -2.03 22.79 -8.70
CA THR A 19 -2.16 23.25 -7.30
C THR A 19 -0.84 23.75 -6.67
N GLY A 20 0.26 23.77 -7.44
CA GLY A 20 1.59 24.20 -7.00
C GLY A 20 2.57 23.02 -6.86
N LEU A 21 3.86 23.32 -6.83
CA LEU A 21 4.95 22.35 -6.63
C LEU A 21 4.91 21.10 -7.51
N GLY A 22 4.35 21.22 -8.72
CA GLY A 22 4.20 20.07 -9.64
C GLY A 22 2.95 19.23 -9.41
N TRP A 23 2.11 19.55 -8.44
CA TRP A 23 0.88 18.84 -8.14
C TRP A 23 -0.27 19.27 -9.05
N TYR A 24 -1.04 18.28 -9.50
CA TYR A 24 -2.28 18.45 -10.26
C TYR A 24 -3.39 17.69 -9.56
N ARG A 25 -4.56 18.26 -9.50
CA ARG A 25 -5.73 17.66 -8.86
C ARG A 25 -6.96 17.82 -9.74
N SER A 26 -7.79 16.80 -9.80
CA SER A 26 -9.15 16.92 -10.32
C SER A 26 -10.09 17.26 -9.16
N PRO A 27 -10.85 18.35 -9.25
CA PRO A 27 -11.87 18.68 -8.25
C PRO A 27 -13.14 17.82 -8.41
N ASN A 28 -13.38 17.29 -9.60
CA ASN A 28 -14.67 16.68 -9.96
C ASN A 28 -14.59 15.17 -10.15
N LEU A 29 -13.39 14.63 -10.41
CA LEU A 29 -13.21 13.21 -10.67
C LEU A 29 -13.11 12.43 -9.37
N THR A 30 -14.02 11.51 -9.17
CA THR A 30 -13.95 10.50 -8.12
C THR A 30 -13.63 9.16 -8.75
N GLY A 31 -12.58 8.49 -8.25
CA GLY A 31 -12.22 7.15 -8.70
C GLY A 31 -13.31 6.13 -8.38
N VAL A 32 -13.68 5.32 -9.36
CA VAL A 32 -14.69 4.27 -9.23
C VAL A 32 -14.01 2.91 -9.33
N ALA A 33 -14.24 2.05 -8.34
CA ALA A 33 -13.73 0.68 -8.34
C ALA A 33 -14.16 -0.09 -9.59
N GLY A 34 -13.25 -0.86 -10.17
CA GLY A 34 -13.45 -1.60 -11.41
C GLY A 34 -13.22 -0.80 -12.69
N GLN A 35 -13.14 0.54 -12.61
CA GLN A 35 -12.93 1.39 -13.76
C GLN A 35 -11.45 1.58 -14.11
N THR A 36 -11.17 1.73 -15.41
CA THR A 36 -9.85 2.06 -15.93
C THR A 36 -9.77 3.54 -16.23
N TYR A 37 -8.67 4.16 -15.83
CA TYR A 37 -8.36 5.57 -16.08
C TYR A 37 -7.06 5.69 -16.85
N VAL A 38 -7.02 6.62 -17.78
CA VAL A 38 -5.80 7.00 -18.51
C VAL A 38 -5.45 8.43 -18.12
N ILE A 39 -4.27 8.63 -17.61
CA ILE A 39 -3.74 9.96 -17.30
C ILE A 39 -2.80 10.37 -18.42
N ARG A 40 -3.00 11.55 -18.94
CA ARG A 40 -2.14 12.14 -19.98
C ARG A 40 -1.60 13.48 -19.55
N ALA A 41 -0.40 13.79 -20.00
CA ALA A 41 0.17 15.11 -19.81
C ALA A 41 0.90 15.57 -21.08
N THR A 42 0.80 16.89 -21.36
CA THR A 42 1.52 17.55 -22.44
C THR A 42 2.24 18.79 -21.94
N HIS A 43 3.34 19.08 -22.59
CA HIS A 43 4.11 20.31 -22.39
C HIS A 43 4.65 20.80 -23.74
N ALA A 44 4.77 22.12 -23.91
CA ALA A 44 5.17 22.71 -25.19
C ALA A 44 6.54 22.24 -25.70
N SER A 45 7.45 21.86 -24.81
CA SER A 45 8.84 21.48 -25.15
C SER A 45 9.17 20.02 -24.88
N LEU A 46 8.20 19.19 -24.47
CA LEU A 46 8.42 17.79 -24.12
C LEU A 46 7.43 16.88 -24.86
N PRO A 47 7.80 15.62 -25.14
CA PRO A 47 6.85 14.66 -25.66
C PRO A 47 5.65 14.49 -24.73
N ALA A 48 4.49 14.19 -25.31
CA ALA A 48 3.33 13.82 -24.54
C ALA A 48 3.56 12.48 -23.83
N VAL A 49 3.11 12.41 -22.58
CA VAL A 49 3.22 11.18 -21.77
C VAL A 49 1.84 10.66 -21.42
N SER A 50 1.72 9.35 -21.24
CA SER A 50 0.47 8.73 -20.78
C SER A 50 0.74 7.45 -20.00
N GLY A 51 -0.14 7.18 -19.04
CA GLY A 51 -0.18 5.92 -18.33
C GLY A 51 -1.62 5.55 -18.01
N SER A 52 -1.87 4.29 -17.71
CA SER A 52 -3.21 3.79 -17.38
C SER A 52 -3.17 2.90 -16.15
N ALA A 53 -4.28 2.92 -15.41
CA ALA A 53 -4.50 2.07 -14.25
C ALA A 53 -5.98 1.67 -14.14
N LYS A 54 -6.24 0.46 -13.66
CA LYS A 54 -7.57 0.03 -13.21
C LYS A 54 -7.63 0.19 -11.70
N ILE A 55 -8.65 0.85 -11.18
CA ILE A 55 -8.90 0.87 -9.74
C ILE A 55 -9.48 -0.50 -9.35
N PRO A 56 -8.81 -1.30 -8.49
CA PRO A 56 -9.34 -2.59 -8.08
C PRO A 56 -10.68 -2.48 -7.35
N ALA A 57 -11.41 -3.59 -7.25
CA ALA A 57 -12.56 -3.69 -6.38
C ALA A 57 -12.19 -3.35 -4.93
N ILE A 58 -13.13 -2.78 -4.18
CA ILE A 58 -12.90 -2.51 -2.76
C ILE A 58 -12.75 -3.87 -2.04
N PRO A 59 -11.70 -4.07 -1.23
CA PRO A 59 -11.53 -5.32 -0.50
C PRO A 59 -12.78 -5.68 0.30
N ALA A 60 -13.12 -6.95 0.35
CA ALA A 60 -14.13 -7.45 1.27
C ALA A 60 -13.74 -7.11 2.72
N GLU A 61 -14.70 -7.13 3.62
CA GLU A 61 -14.46 -6.88 5.03
C GLU A 61 -13.67 -8.06 5.61
N GLY A 62 -12.39 -7.82 5.88
CA GLY A 62 -11.56 -8.78 6.59
C GLY A 62 -11.95 -8.81 8.07
N VAL A 63 -11.67 -9.93 8.72
CA VAL A 63 -11.88 -10.08 10.17
C VAL A 63 -10.54 -9.84 10.86
N VAL A 64 -10.57 -9.05 11.94
CA VAL A 64 -9.41 -8.87 12.80
C VAL A 64 -9.82 -9.17 14.23
N ASP A 65 -9.19 -10.20 14.80
CA ASP A 65 -9.34 -10.55 16.20
C ASP A 65 -8.03 -10.23 16.95
N SER A 66 -8.12 -9.57 18.07
CA SER A 66 -6.99 -9.36 18.95
C SER A 66 -6.68 -10.67 19.68
N VAL A 67 -5.43 -11.12 19.61
CA VAL A 67 -5.06 -12.41 20.17
C VAL A 67 -4.33 -12.27 21.50
N THR A 68 -3.25 -11.50 21.55
CA THR A 68 -2.42 -11.44 22.77
C THR A 68 -1.53 -10.18 22.77
N ALA A 69 -1.42 -9.54 23.94
CA ALA A 69 -0.45 -8.47 24.16
C ALA A 69 0.82 -9.05 24.82
N PHE A 70 1.97 -8.67 24.31
CA PHE A 70 3.28 -9.02 24.86
C PHE A 70 3.95 -7.77 25.42
N ASP A 71 4.39 -7.84 26.68
CA ASP A 71 4.97 -6.72 27.42
C ASP A 71 6.45 -6.43 27.10
N GLY A 72 7.02 -7.17 26.18
CA GLY A 72 8.41 -7.01 25.78
C GLY A 72 9.43 -7.69 26.70
N THR A 73 9.00 -8.34 27.79
CA THR A 73 9.91 -9.03 28.72
C THR A 73 10.36 -10.40 28.20
N SER A 74 9.67 -10.93 27.18
CA SER A 74 9.87 -12.27 26.63
C SER A 74 10.73 -12.31 25.35
N GLY A 75 11.34 -11.20 24.95
CA GLY A 75 12.16 -11.11 23.75
C GLY A 75 13.45 -11.93 23.85
N GLY A 76 13.73 -12.78 22.85
CA GLY A 76 14.98 -13.49 22.71
C GLY A 76 16.20 -12.55 22.59
N PRO A 77 17.43 -13.06 22.71
CA PRO A 77 18.64 -12.24 22.71
C PRO A 77 18.82 -11.52 21.37
N GLY A 78 18.74 -10.19 21.39
CA GLY A 78 19.03 -9.32 20.24
C GLY A 78 18.00 -8.24 19.93
N MET A 79 16.75 -8.40 20.35
CA MET A 79 15.70 -7.40 20.24
C MET A 79 15.21 -7.13 21.66
N GLY A 80 15.78 -6.19 22.35
CA GLY A 80 15.37 -5.83 23.71
C GLY A 80 13.87 -5.48 23.71
N GLY A 81 13.07 -6.42 24.16
CA GLY A 81 11.76 -6.27 24.74
C GLY A 81 10.84 -5.16 24.23
N MET A 82 10.61 -5.05 22.92
CA MET A 82 9.60 -4.13 22.42
C MET A 82 8.22 -4.73 22.63
N PRO A 83 7.30 -4.02 23.29
CA PRO A 83 5.93 -4.50 23.46
C PRO A 83 5.23 -4.54 22.10
N TYR A 84 4.44 -5.57 21.87
CA TYR A 84 3.63 -5.71 20.66
C TYR A 84 2.29 -6.39 20.97
N VAL A 85 1.35 -6.20 20.07
CA VAL A 85 0.06 -6.91 20.09
C VAL A 85 -0.03 -7.78 18.85
N GLU A 86 -0.41 -9.04 19.03
CA GLU A 86 -0.71 -9.94 17.93
C GLU A 86 -2.19 -9.90 17.58
N TYR A 87 -2.45 -9.83 16.27
CA TYR A 87 -3.78 -9.87 15.68
C TYR A 87 -3.87 -11.02 14.70
N SER A 88 -4.96 -11.79 14.76
CA SER A 88 -5.37 -12.66 13.67
C SER A 88 -6.04 -11.81 12.60
N PHE A 89 -5.46 -11.75 11.41
CA PHE A 89 -5.95 -10.92 10.31
C PHE A 89 -6.38 -11.80 9.14
N GLU A 90 -7.61 -11.63 8.68
CA GLU A 90 -8.16 -12.37 7.55
C GLU A 90 -8.35 -11.48 6.33
N ILE A 91 -7.86 -11.94 5.18
CA ILE A 91 -8.13 -11.36 3.86
C ILE A 91 -9.14 -12.28 3.18
N ILE A 92 -10.32 -11.75 2.87
CA ILE A 92 -11.32 -12.45 2.07
C ILE A 92 -11.13 -12.01 0.62
N ASP A 93 -10.68 -12.93 -0.23
CA ASP A 93 -10.38 -12.63 -1.62
C ASP A 93 -11.62 -12.74 -2.51
N ASP A 94 -11.72 -11.84 -3.50
CA ASP A 94 -12.88 -11.74 -4.40
C ASP A 94 -12.77 -12.63 -5.65
N GLY A 95 -11.67 -13.39 -5.79
CA GLY A 95 -11.41 -14.26 -6.95
C GLY A 95 -10.81 -13.55 -8.17
N GLU A 96 -10.56 -12.25 -8.10
CA GLU A 96 -9.78 -11.52 -9.10
C GLU A 96 -8.29 -11.49 -8.71
N THR A 97 -7.41 -11.92 -9.61
CA THR A 97 -5.95 -11.80 -9.40
C THR A 97 -5.58 -10.38 -9.01
N GLY A 98 -4.82 -10.23 -7.94
CA GLY A 98 -4.47 -8.92 -7.43
C GLY A 98 -3.45 -8.95 -6.30
N TYR A 99 -3.21 -7.79 -5.75
CA TYR A 99 -2.24 -7.57 -4.69
C TYR A 99 -2.91 -6.84 -3.55
N TYR A 100 -2.61 -7.27 -2.33
CA TYR A 100 -3.09 -6.63 -1.12
C TYR A 100 -1.94 -5.96 -0.38
N GLN A 101 -2.26 -4.87 0.30
CA GLN A 101 -1.37 -4.16 1.19
C GLN A 101 -2.07 -3.96 2.52
N ILE A 102 -1.36 -4.25 3.61
CA ILE A 102 -1.85 -4.04 4.97
C ILE A 102 -0.98 -2.99 5.62
N GLU A 103 -1.60 -1.97 6.17
CA GLU A 103 -0.96 -0.90 6.94
C GLU A 103 -1.63 -0.81 8.31
N GLY A 104 -0.83 -0.69 9.37
CA GLY A 104 -1.32 -0.43 10.73
C GLY A 104 -1.30 1.06 11.05
N TYR A 105 -2.28 1.52 11.81
CA TYR A 105 -2.40 2.89 12.28
C TYR A 105 -2.92 2.92 13.70
N GLU A 106 -2.67 4.01 14.40
CA GLU A 106 -3.28 4.27 15.69
C GLU A 106 -4.05 5.59 15.68
N ARG A 107 -5.13 5.65 16.45
CA ARG A 107 -5.88 6.88 16.70
C ARG A 107 -6.39 6.93 18.12
N LEU A 108 -6.75 8.12 18.60
CA LEU A 108 -7.44 8.25 19.88
C LEU A 108 -8.82 7.59 19.78
N ARG A 109 -9.12 6.68 20.70
CA ARG A 109 -10.38 5.92 20.74
C ARG A 109 -11.58 6.87 20.74
N GLY A 110 -12.56 6.53 19.89
CA GLY A 110 -13.79 7.32 19.75
C GLY A 110 -13.62 8.60 18.92
N THR A 111 -12.48 8.83 18.27
CA THR A 111 -12.32 9.92 17.32
C THR A 111 -12.52 9.42 15.88
N PHE A 112 -12.95 10.32 14.98
CA PHE A 112 -13.06 10.06 13.55
C PHE A 112 -11.87 10.61 12.74
N THR A 113 -10.81 11.03 13.44
CA THR A 113 -9.62 11.57 12.78
C THR A 113 -8.92 10.46 12.02
N ILE A 114 -8.58 10.70 10.74
CA ILE A 114 -7.78 9.76 9.95
C ILE A 114 -6.35 9.83 10.51
N PRO A 115 -5.77 8.70 10.91
CA PRO A 115 -4.41 8.68 11.42
C PRO A 115 -3.40 9.09 10.36
N GLU A 116 -2.40 9.88 10.75
CA GLU A 116 -1.34 10.34 9.82
C GLU A 116 -0.13 9.42 9.82
N TYR A 117 0.09 8.69 10.92
CA TYR A 117 1.31 7.90 11.10
C TYR A 117 1.02 6.40 11.00
N ARG A 118 1.84 5.73 10.21
CA ARG A 118 1.82 4.27 10.11
C ARG A 118 2.60 3.65 11.26
N LEU A 119 2.03 2.62 11.83
CA LEU A 119 2.71 1.77 12.80
C LEU A 119 3.68 0.82 12.10
N LEU A 120 4.66 0.34 12.85
CA LEU A 120 5.48 -0.77 12.44
C LEU A 120 4.70 -2.07 12.68
N ILE A 121 4.64 -2.90 11.66
CA ILE A 121 3.97 -4.20 11.67
C ILE A 121 4.93 -5.30 11.23
N GLU A 122 4.73 -6.51 11.73
CA GLU A 122 5.53 -7.69 11.38
C GLU A 122 4.59 -8.88 11.16
N THR A 123 5.02 -9.79 10.31
CA THR A 123 4.40 -11.11 10.13
C THR A 123 5.45 -12.16 9.79
N ASP A 124 5.20 -13.40 10.20
CA ASP A 124 5.97 -14.58 9.78
C ASP A 124 5.26 -15.34 8.63
N ASP A 125 4.25 -14.75 8.00
CA ASP A 125 3.50 -15.38 6.93
C ASP A 125 4.40 -15.68 5.72
N PRO A 126 4.45 -16.93 5.23
CA PRO A 126 5.33 -17.33 4.14
C PRO A 126 4.96 -16.72 2.78
N LEU A 127 3.73 -16.23 2.61
CA LEU A 127 3.29 -15.58 1.37
C LEU A 127 3.72 -14.11 1.31
N VAL A 128 4.12 -13.54 2.43
CA VAL A 128 4.69 -12.19 2.47
C VAL A 128 6.13 -12.24 2.00
N ASN A 129 6.38 -11.68 0.85
CA ASN A 129 7.72 -11.53 0.32
C ASN A 129 8.50 -10.52 1.16
N GLY A 130 9.20 -10.98 2.18
CA GLY A 130 10.12 -10.17 2.95
C GLY A 130 11.12 -9.49 2.01
N SER A 131 11.31 -8.21 2.16
CA SER A 131 12.30 -7.44 1.43
C SER A 131 13.70 -7.79 1.94
N GLY A 132 14.29 -8.85 1.36
CA GLY A 132 15.72 -9.07 1.41
C GLY A 132 16.32 -9.68 2.70
N PHE A 133 17.42 -10.36 2.54
CA PHE A 133 18.27 -10.94 3.57
C PHE A 133 18.68 -9.89 4.62
N GLY A 134 18.31 -10.12 5.89
CA GLY A 134 18.84 -9.41 7.04
C GLY A 134 18.22 -8.06 7.36
N GLN A 135 17.05 -7.76 6.81
CA GLN A 135 16.34 -6.52 7.14
C GLN A 135 15.43 -6.71 8.35
N ASP A 136 15.19 -5.59 9.03
CA ASP A 136 14.27 -5.50 10.15
C ASP A 136 12.94 -6.12 9.75
N LYS A 137 12.45 -7.07 10.53
CA LYS A 137 11.16 -7.73 10.31
C LYS A 137 9.99 -6.75 10.37
N TRP A 138 10.18 -5.62 11.02
CA TRP A 138 9.20 -4.57 11.23
C TRP A 138 9.10 -3.64 10.01
N GLN A 139 7.91 -3.57 9.43
CA GLN A 139 7.63 -2.82 8.22
C GLN A 139 6.45 -1.87 8.45
N GLN A 140 6.38 -0.80 7.68
CA GLN A 140 5.21 0.10 7.68
C GLN A 140 4.06 -0.42 6.82
N ARG A 141 4.33 -1.44 6.00
CA ARG A 141 3.38 -2.04 5.06
C ARG A 141 3.76 -3.49 4.80
N ILE A 142 2.77 -4.36 4.76
CA ILE A 142 2.91 -5.74 4.31
C ILE A 142 2.28 -5.84 2.93
N ASP A 143 3.03 -6.38 1.98
CA ASP A 143 2.61 -6.62 0.60
C ASP A 143 2.42 -8.13 0.37
N ILE A 144 1.27 -8.53 -0.20
CA ILE A 144 0.95 -9.93 -0.47
C ILE A 144 0.23 -10.08 -1.81
N SER A 145 0.62 -11.09 -2.61
CA SER A 145 -0.12 -11.51 -3.80
C SER A 145 -1.17 -12.54 -3.41
N ASN A 146 -2.36 -12.46 -4.01
CA ASN A 146 -3.41 -13.46 -3.77
C ASN A 146 -3.26 -14.74 -4.59
N GLU A 147 -2.16 -14.92 -5.31
CA GLU A 147 -1.93 -16.07 -6.21
C GLU A 147 -2.18 -17.43 -5.53
N PHE A 148 -1.83 -17.55 -4.25
CA PHE A 148 -1.95 -18.78 -3.48
C PHE A 148 -3.27 -18.95 -2.71
N PHE A 149 -4.12 -17.91 -2.68
CA PHE A 149 -5.42 -17.95 -1.99
C PHE A 149 -6.55 -17.34 -2.81
N LEU A 150 -6.40 -17.32 -4.12
CA LEU A 150 -7.37 -16.75 -5.06
C LEU A 150 -8.78 -17.31 -4.83
N GLY A 151 -9.75 -16.42 -4.58
CA GLY A 151 -11.15 -16.77 -4.31
C GLY A 151 -11.40 -17.46 -2.96
N SER A 152 -10.45 -17.40 -2.04
CA SER A 152 -10.57 -17.99 -0.71
C SER A 152 -10.17 -16.99 0.39
N THR A 153 -10.27 -17.41 1.64
CA THR A 153 -9.80 -16.61 2.78
C THR A 153 -8.36 -17.00 3.11
N HIS A 154 -7.53 -15.99 3.35
CA HIS A 154 -6.19 -16.15 3.88
C HIS A 154 -6.09 -15.53 5.27
N THR A 155 -5.61 -16.30 6.24
CA THR A 155 -5.43 -15.85 7.62
C THR A 155 -3.95 -15.78 7.94
N MET A 156 -3.54 -14.66 8.51
CA MET A 156 -2.16 -14.42 8.96
C MET A 156 -2.12 -13.81 10.35
N THR A 157 -1.00 -13.96 11.02
CA THR A 157 -0.72 -13.26 12.29
C THR A 157 0.04 -11.97 11.98
N LEU A 158 -0.51 -10.85 12.45
CA LEU A 158 0.13 -9.55 12.41
C LEU A 158 0.59 -9.18 13.82
N ARG A 159 1.86 -8.83 13.99
CA ARG A 159 2.38 -8.19 15.19
C ARG A 159 2.45 -6.71 14.95
N VAL A 160 1.85 -5.93 15.83
CA VAL A 160 1.87 -4.47 15.78
C VAL A 160 2.68 -3.98 16.95
N TYR A 161 3.75 -3.25 16.65
CA TYR A 161 4.51 -2.57 17.67
C TYR A 161 3.67 -1.46 18.29
N GLN A 162 3.48 -1.53 19.59
CA GLN A 162 2.66 -0.57 20.33
C GLN A 162 3.38 -0.10 21.58
N TRP A 163 3.59 1.21 21.66
CA TRP A 163 3.85 1.86 22.92
C TRP A 163 2.53 1.92 23.70
N ASP A 164 2.53 1.49 24.94
CA ASP A 164 1.34 1.58 25.80
C ASP A 164 0.87 3.04 25.91
N GLN A 165 -0.03 3.42 25.01
CA GLN A 165 -0.69 4.71 25.01
C GLN A 165 -2.15 4.48 25.44
N GLN A 166 -2.44 4.75 26.72
CA GLN A 166 -3.80 4.66 27.23
C GLN A 166 -4.76 5.49 26.37
N GLY A 167 -5.82 4.85 25.91
CA GLY A 167 -6.87 5.51 25.12
C GLY A 167 -6.65 5.49 23.60
N MET A 168 -5.60 4.86 23.11
CA MET A 168 -5.42 4.63 21.68
C MET A 168 -6.10 3.33 21.22
N GLU A 169 -6.54 3.30 19.98
CA GLU A 169 -7.02 2.09 19.28
C GLU A 169 -6.27 1.90 17.98
N ILE A 170 -6.05 0.66 17.61
CA ILE A 170 -5.37 0.30 16.35
C ILE A 170 -6.43 0.15 15.28
N LEU A 171 -6.09 0.61 14.07
CA LEU A 171 -6.84 0.38 12.84
C LEU A 171 -5.93 -0.24 11.81
N PHE A 172 -6.50 -1.12 11.03
CA PHE A 172 -5.83 -1.61 9.84
C PHE A 172 -6.46 -1.00 8.59
N LYS A 173 -5.61 -0.69 7.63
CA LYS A 173 -6.03 -0.28 6.29
C LYS A 173 -5.67 -1.41 5.33
N LEU A 174 -6.68 -2.17 4.92
CA LEU A 174 -6.55 -3.17 3.88
C LEU A 174 -6.77 -2.49 2.54
N LYS A 175 -5.76 -2.53 1.68
CA LYS A 175 -5.82 -2.02 0.32
C LYS A 175 -5.81 -3.19 -0.66
N LYS A 176 -6.54 -3.04 -1.76
CA LYS A 176 -6.30 -3.80 -2.99
C LYS A 176 -5.68 -2.83 -4.00
N VAL A 177 -4.53 -3.21 -4.55
CA VAL A 177 -3.75 -2.38 -5.45
C VAL A 177 -3.63 -3.06 -6.81
N ASP A 178 -3.49 -2.26 -7.86
CA ASP A 178 -3.19 -2.79 -9.18
C ASP A 178 -1.73 -3.27 -9.28
N GLU A 179 -1.46 -4.02 -10.33
CA GLU A 179 -0.12 -4.54 -10.62
C GLU A 179 0.94 -3.42 -10.71
N ALA A 180 0.56 -2.28 -11.28
CA ALA A 180 1.47 -1.16 -11.45
C ALA A 180 1.90 -0.55 -10.11
N THR A 181 0.95 -0.39 -9.16
CA THR A 181 1.25 0.03 -7.79
C THR A 181 2.23 -0.93 -7.12
N PHE A 182 1.90 -2.22 -7.15
CA PHE A 182 2.69 -3.25 -6.47
C PHE A 182 4.14 -3.29 -6.96
N PHE A 183 4.35 -3.36 -8.27
CA PHE A 183 5.71 -3.41 -8.83
C PHE A 183 6.48 -2.10 -8.70
N TYR A 184 5.79 -0.96 -8.81
CA TYR A 184 6.44 0.32 -8.60
C TYR A 184 6.96 0.46 -7.16
N GLU A 185 6.12 0.26 -6.18
CA GLU A 185 6.50 0.39 -4.76
C GLU A 185 7.59 -0.61 -4.38
N ARG A 186 7.46 -1.87 -4.80
CA ARG A 186 8.47 -2.90 -4.56
C ARG A 186 9.82 -2.57 -5.20
N SER A 187 9.83 -2.10 -6.45
CA SER A 187 11.07 -1.72 -7.13
C SER A 187 11.68 -0.45 -6.55
N LEU A 188 10.85 0.48 -6.05
CA LEU A 188 11.31 1.68 -5.36
C LEU A 188 11.97 1.33 -4.02
N ASP A 189 11.37 0.44 -3.23
CA ASP A 189 11.94 -0.06 -1.97
C ASP A 189 13.29 -0.74 -2.23
N GLN A 190 13.38 -1.59 -3.26
CA GLN A 190 14.64 -2.22 -3.67
C GLN A 190 15.68 -1.20 -4.10
N TYR A 191 15.30 -0.19 -4.87
CA TYR A 191 16.19 0.90 -5.29
C TYR A 191 16.71 1.69 -4.09
N GLN A 192 15.85 2.04 -3.16
CA GLN A 192 16.24 2.78 -1.95
C GLN A 192 17.18 1.96 -1.07
N ASN A 193 16.93 0.67 -0.91
CA ASN A 193 17.77 -0.24 -0.12
C ASN A 193 19.13 -0.53 -0.81
N ALA A 194 19.18 -0.50 -2.15
CA ALA A 194 20.41 -0.64 -2.91
C ALA A 194 21.27 0.63 -2.89
N ASN A 195 20.64 1.79 -2.69
CA ASN A 195 21.30 3.07 -2.75
C ASN A 195 22.28 3.25 -1.57
N GLY A 196 23.55 3.48 -1.89
CA GLY A 196 24.62 3.61 -0.90
C GLY A 196 25.41 2.31 -0.63
N ASN A 197 25.02 1.18 -1.17
CA ASN A 197 25.81 -0.04 -1.09
C ASN A 197 26.53 -0.29 -2.45
N PRO A 198 27.87 -0.12 -2.52
CA PRO A 198 28.62 -0.25 -3.77
C PRO A 198 28.68 -1.68 -4.33
N PHE A 199 28.22 -2.67 -3.57
CA PHE A 199 28.20 -4.07 -3.98
C PHE A 199 26.84 -4.55 -4.48
N THR A 200 25.81 -3.71 -4.44
CA THR A 200 24.49 -4.06 -4.98
C THR A 200 24.39 -3.73 -6.48
N GLN A 201 23.65 -4.57 -7.21
CA GLN A 201 23.35 -4.28 -8.61
C GLN A 201 22.39 -3.08 -8.71
N PRO A 202 22.52 -2.23 -9.72
CA PRO A 202 21.56 -1.17 -9.99
C PRO A 202 20.15 -1.75 -10.17
N VAL A 203 19.19 -1.20 -9.45
CA VAL A 203 17.77 -1.57 -9.57
C VAL A 203 17.05 -0.52 -10.40
N SER A 204 16.31 -0.96 -11.42
CA SER A 204 15.43 -0.08 -12.19
C SER A 204 14.07 0.01 -11.49
N VAL A 205 13.61 1.23 -11.25
CA VAL A 205 12.26 1.45 -10.73
C VAL A 205 11.24 1.19 -11.84
N TYR A 206 10.19 0.44 -11.54
CA TYR A 206 9.12 0.14 -12.47
C TYR A 206 8.42 1.41 -12.98
N SER A 207 8.02 1.39 -14.25
CA SER A 207 7.27 2.49 -14.87
C SER A 207 6.25 1.95 -15.86
N ASN A 208 5.01 2.42 -15.81
CA ASN A 208 3.98 2.17 -16.83
C ASN A 208 3.63 3.43 -17.63
N VAL A 209 4.43 4.48 -17.53
CA VAL A 209 4.24 5.74 -18.25
C VAL A 209 4.97 5.68 -19.60
N GLN A 210 4.21 5.80 -20.70
CA GLN A 210 4.74 5.89 -22.05
C GLN A 210 5.42 7.24 -22.28
N ASN A 211 6.57 7.24 -22.92
CA ASN A 211 7.41 8.41 -23.22
C ASN A 211 7.85 9.20 -21.98
N GLY A 212 7.84 8.56 -20.79
CA GLY A 212 8.21 9.19 -19.55
C GLY A 212 8.58 8.17 -18.48
N LEU A 213 8.82 8.65 -17.28
CA LEU A 213 9.07 7.85 -16.08
C LEU A 213 7.99 8.11 -15.05
N GLY A 214 7.64 7.08 -14.30
CA GLY A 214 6.66 7.17 -13.21
C GLY A 214 5.60 6.10 -13.29
N VAL A 215 4.58 6.23 -12.47
CA VAL A 215 3.48 5.28 -12.39
C VAL A 215 2.13 5.99 -12.42
N VAL A 216 1.21 5.46 -13.21
CA VAL A 216 -0.22 5.68 -13.05
C VAL A 216 -0.76 4.44 -12.37
N ALA A 217 -1.39 4.61 -11.22
CA ALA A 217 -1.70 3.54 -10.30
C ALA A 217 -3.13 3.65 -9.78
N GLY A 218 -3.76 2.50 -9.53
CA GLY A 218 -5.10 2.39 -8.99
C GLY A 218 -5.11 1.66 -7.66
N THR A 219 -5.77 2.22 -6.68
CA THR A 219 -5.94 1.58 -5.37
C THR A 219 -7.35 1.78 -4.84
N SER A 220 -7.84 0.76 -4.16
CA SER A 220 -9.03 0.83 -3.32
C SER A 220 -8.67 0.37 -1.91
N TYR A 221 -9.45 0.78 -0.91
CA TYR A 221 -9.14 0.38 0.47
C TYR A 221 -10.38 0.33 1.36
N ARG A 222 -10.21 -0.37 2.46
CA ARG A 222 -11.15 -0.42 3.58
C ARG A 222 -10.40 -0.26 4.89
N TRP A 223 -11.00 0.48 5.83
CA TRP A 223 -10.58 0.51 7.20
C TRP A 223 -11.21 -0.66 7.97
N ILE A 224 -10.41 -1.33 8.79
CA ILE A 224 -10.82 -2.46 9.62
C ILE A 224 -10.45 -2.12 11.06
N LEU A 225 -11.42 -2.24 11.95
CA LEU A 225 -11.22 -2.12 13.40
C LEU A 225 -11.20 -3.53 13.99
N PRO A 226 -10.22 -3.84 14.85
CA PRO A 226 -10.21 -5.05 15.65
C PRO A 226 -11.35 -5.09 16.67
#